data_c0f41691af69c3430a9b78ce3008b4e8
#
_entry.id   c0f41691af69c3430a9b78ce3008b4e8
#
_cell.length_a   1.000
_cell.length_b   1.000
_cell.length_c   1.000
_cell.angle_alpha   90.00
_cell.angle_beta   90.00
_cell.angle_gamma   90.00
#
_symmetry.space_group_name_H-M   'P 1'
#
loop_
_entity.id
_entity.type
_entity.pdbx_description
1 polymer ?
#
loop_
_entity_poly.entity_id
_entity_poly.type
_entity_poly.pdbx_seq_one_letter_code
_entity_poly.pdbx_strand_id
1 'polypeptide(L)' 'MILNCAIVDDEPLALELLQSYVEKTAFLRLAGKYSSAVQAMNELPAHEEI' A
#
# COMPACT_ATOMS: atom_id res chain seq x y z
N MET A 1 -3.80 -17.91 2.17
CA MET A 1 -4.56 -16.67 2.41
C MET A 1 -3.79 -15.50 1.83
N ILE A 2 -4.47 -14.61 1.14
CA ILE A 2 -3.87 -13.41 0.59
C ILE A 2 -4.37 -12.20 1.37
N LEU A 3 -3.45 -11.34 1.81
CA LEU A 3 -3.78 -10.11 2.51
C LEU A 3 -3.66 -8.93 1.55
N ASN A 4 -4.71 -8.13 1.48
CA ASN A 4 -4.67 -6.88 0.75
C ASN A 4 -3.93 -5.85 1.60
N CYS A 5 -3.01 -5.12 0.99
CA CYS A 5 -2.29 -4.08 1.71
C CYS A 5 -2.24 -2.79 0.90
N ALA A 6 -2.07 -1.69 1.60
CA ALA A 6 -1.86 -0.40 0.97
C ALA A 6 -0.56 0.17 1.51
N ILE A 7 0.15 0.89 0.67
CA ILE A 7 1.41 1.52 1.06
C ILE A 7 1.27 3.03 0.96
N VAL A 8 1.84 3.73 1.94
CA VAL A 8 1.74 5.18 2.04
C VAL A 8 3.12 5.74 2.35
N ASP A 9 3.59 6.64 1.52
CA ASP A 9 4.85 7.34 1.78
C ASP A 9 4.89 8.58 0.89
N ASP A 10 5.43 9.68 1.39
CA ASP A 10 5.57 10.91 0.60
C ASP A 10 6.84 10.91 -0.25
N GLU A 11 7.66 9.88 -0.14
CA GLU A 11 8.88 9.72 -0.93
C GLU A 11 8.62 8.76 -2.09
N PRO A 12 8.69 9.23 -3.35
CA PRO A 12 8.41 8.35 -4.50
C PRO A 12 9.32 7.11 -4.57
N LEU A 13 10.59 7.26 -4.23
CA LEU A 13 11.50 6.12 -4.25
C LEU A 13 11.16 5.09 -3.18
N ALA A 14 10.72 5.55 -2.02
CA ALA A 14 10.29 4.65 -0.96
C ALA A 14 9.02 3.89 -1.35
N LEU A 15 8.09 4.55 -2.03
CA LEU A 15 6.89 3.88 -2.54
C LEU A 15 7.24 2.78 -3.53
N GLU A 16 8.18 3.03 -4.44
CA GLU A 16 8.60 2.02 -5.39
C GLU A 16 9.24 0.83 -4.70
N LEU A 17 10.04 1.08 -3.67
CA LEU A 17 10.68 0.02 -2.90
C LEU A 17 9.64 -0.81 -2.16
N LEU A 18 8.69 -0.18 -1.50
CA LEU A 18 7.62 -0.87 -0.79
C LEU A 18 6.76 -1.69 -1.75
N GLN A 19 6.43 -1.13 -2.90
CA GLN A 19 5.68 -1.86 -3.92
C GLN A 19 6.43 -3.11 -4.36
N SER A 20 7.73 -3.00 -4.55
CA SER A 20 8.55 -4.14 -4.93
C SER A 20 8.51 -5.25 -3.88
N TYR A 21 8.58 -4.89 -2.60
CA TYR A 21 8.47 -5.87 -1.53
C TYR A 21 7.12 -6.56 -1.51
N VAL A 22 6.03 -5.81 -1.70
CA VAL A 22 4.69 -6.40 -1.74
C VAL A 22 4.57 -7.37 -2.91
N GLU A 23 5.06 -6.98 -4.08
CA GLU A 23 4.97 -7.82 -5.27
C GLU A 23 5.78 -9.11 -5.14
N LYS A 24 6.84 -9.09 -4.36
CA LYS A 24 7.68 -10.27 -4.13
C LYS A 24 7.19 -11.16 -3.00
N THR A 25 6.17 -10.73 -2.28
CA THR A 25 5.64 -11.48 -1.15
C THR A 25 4.36 -12.17 -1.57
N ALA A 26 4.39 -13.50 -1.63
CA ALA A 26 3.34 -14.30 -2.23
C ALA A 26 1.97 -14.13 -1.57
N PHE A 27 1.93 -13.83 -0.27
CA PHE A 27 0.67 -13.70 0.45
C PHE A 27 0.17 -12.26 0.55
N LEU A 28 0.85 -11.31 -0.11
CA LEU A 28 0.42 -9.91 -0.11
C LEU A 28 -0.03 -9.49 -1.51
N ARG A 29 -1.07 -8.67 -1.54
CA ARG A 29 -1.55 -8.07 -2.77
C ARG A 29 -1.68 -6.57 -2.56
N LEU A 30 -1.11 -5.78 -3.46
CA LEU A 30 -1.16 -4.33 -3.37
C LEU A 30 -2.56 -3.85 -3.75
N ALA A 31 -3.26 -3.27 -2.78
CA ALA A 31 -4.59 -2.72 -2.98
C ALA A 31 -4.56 -1.22 -3.26
N GLY A 32 -3.52 -0.52 -2.84
CA GLY A 32 -3.39 0.90 -3.10
C GLY A 32 -1.98 1.40 -2.83
N LYS A 33 -1.64 2.50 -3.51
CA LYS A 33 -0.36 3.16 -3.35
C LYS A 33 -0.63 4.66 -3.27
N TYR A 34 -0.27 5.29 -2.16
CA TYR A 34 -0.62 6.67 -1.89
C TYR A 34 0.61 7.48 -1.51
N SER A 35 0.68 8.71 -2.00
CA SER A 35 1.80 9.60 -1.73
C SER A 35 1.59 10.43 -0.47
N SER A 36 0.43 10.34 0.18
CA SER A 36 0.20 11.05 1.43
C SER A 36 -0.81 10.30 2.29
N ALA A 37 -0.69 10.47 3.60
CA ALA A 37 -1.63 9.86 4.53
C ALA A 37 -3.05 10.41 4.36
N VAL A 38 -3.17 11.69 4.03
CA VAL A 38 -4.48 12.31 3.81
C VAL A 38 -5.17 11.65 2.61
N GLN A 39 -4.44 11.45 1.51
CA GLN A 39 -4.97 10.77 0.35
C GLN A 39 -5.43 9.35 0.68
N ALA A 40 -4.60 8.63 1.42
CA ALA A 40 -4.94 7.26 1.82
C ALA A 40 -6.20 7.20 2.66
N MET A 41 -6.33 8.12 3.63
CA MET A 41 -7.51 8.17 4.49
C MET A 41 -8.79 8.44 3.71
N ASN A 42 -8.69 9.21 2.62
CA ASN A 42 -9.86 9.53 1.81
C ASN A 42 -10.26 8.41 0.85
N GLU A 43 -9.30 7.58 0.45
CA GLU A 43 -9.54 6.60 -0.60
C GLU A 43 -9.59 5.15 -0.12
N LEU A 44 -9.01 4.85 1.05
CA LEU A 44 -9.05 3.49 1.56
C LEU A 44 -10.43 3.17 2.14
N PRO A 45 -10.98 1.98 1.84
CA PRO A 45 -12.17 1.52 2.54
C PRO A 45 -11.89 1.36 4.02
N ALA A 46 -12.90 1.59 4.86
CA ALA A 46 -12.71 1.58 6.30
C ALA A 46 -12.25 0.24 6.85
N HIS A 47 -12.50 -0.85 6.14
CA HIS A 47 -12.13 -2.20 6.58
C HIS A 47 -10.83 -2.70 5.97
N GLU A 48 -10.10 -1.88 5.22
CA GLU A 48 -8.82 -2.28 4.64
C GLU A 48 -7.71 -2.24 5.69
N GLU A 49 -6.80 -3.19 5.57
CA GLU A 49 -5.59 -3.25 6.40
C GLU A 49 -4.45 -2.53 5.69
N ILE A 50 -3.62 -1.87 6.45
CA ILE A 50 -2.46 -1.16 5.94
C ILE A 50 -1.19 -1.88 6.34
#